data_75b75da677d0289562e4d7b7fc8e8f03
#
_entry.id   75b75da677d0289562e4d7b7fc8e8f03
#
_cell.length_a   1.000
_cell.length_b   1.000
_cell.length_c   1.000
_cell.angle_alpha   90.00
_cell.angle_beta   90.00
_cell.angle_gamma   90.00
#
_symmetry.space_group_name_H-M   'P 1'
#
loop_
_entity.id
_entity.type
_entity.pdbx_description
1 polymer ?
#
loop_
_entity_poly.entity_id
_entity_poly.type
_entity_poly.pdbx_seq_one_letter_code
_entity_poly.pdbx_strand_id
1 'polypeptide(L)'
;MSLYVQLTTRCNMSCGHCIFNCHRRGSDMSAETFRMVLELAKCESSLITLGGGEPTLHPLLMDFLWQSIRGLAEVTHDLGMPAVGLVTNGSQTETALELAALAKVGVIWASVSRDEFHDPIEPRVFQAFEPSKRENDYRRINRLNLIVPAGRAKNWGNHPFLRCACDGPFITPDGSIYSCGCRRRKLGSVGDAAFQLVDDWRELGCAMAETAGSRA
;
A
#
# COMPACT_ATOMS: atom_id res chain seq x y z
N MET A 1 -0.08 -2.24 -14.37
CA MET A 1 0.81 -2.56 -13.23
C MET A 1 0.23 -1.94 -11.96
N SER A 2 0.61 -2.38 -10.77
CA SER A 2 0.18 -1.75 -9.50
C SER A 2 1.40 -1.28 -8.72
N LEU A 3 1.42 -0.01 -8.32
CA LEU A 3 2.46 0.59 -7.49
C LEU A 3 1.97 0.74 -6.06
N TYR A 4 2.69 0.21 -5.08
CA TYR A 4 2.41 0.49 -3.68
C TYR A 4 3.23 1.70 -3.22
N VAL A 5 2.57 2.77 -2.81
CA VAL A 5 3.18 4.04 -2.40
C VAL A 5 3.08 4.20 -0.90
N GLN A 6 4.22 4.09 -0.22
CA GLN A 6 4.31 4.32 1.21
C GLN A 6 4.36 5.82 1.50
N LEU A 7 3.23 6.43 1.82
CA LEU A 7 3.15 7.87 2.10
C LEU A 7 3.90 8.26 3.38
N THR A 8 3.94 7.34 4.34
CA THR A 8 4.59 7.60 5.63
C THR A 8 5.12 6.32 6.26
N THR A 9 6.21 6.41 7.01
CA THR A 9 6.64 5.35 7.93
C THR A 9 6.11 5.57 9.35
N ARG A 10 5.34 6.66 9.61
CA ARG A 10 4.65 6.84 10.88
C ARG A 10 3.47 5.89 11.00
N CYS A 11 3.31 5.31 12.19
CA CYS A 11 2.17 4.49 12.54
C CYS A 11 1.89 4.63 14.03
N ASN A 12 0.64 4.72 14.41
CA ASN A 12 0.21 4.75 15.81
C ASN A 12 0.05 3.35 16.43
N MET A 13 0.07 2.30 15.60
CA MET A 13 0.10 0.90 16.03
C MET A 13 1.52 0.31 15.97
N SER A 14 1.76 -0.75 16.76
CA SER A 14 3.05 -1.44 16.84
C SER A 14 2.94 -2.91 16.47
N CYS A 15 2.18 -3.22 15.42
CA CYS A 15 1.86 -4.59 14.99
C CYS A 15 3.12 -5.44 14.81
N GLY A 16 3.16 -6.62 15.43
CA GLY A 16 4.31 -7.52 15.39
C GLY A 16 4.66 -8.02 13.99
N HIS A 17 3.66 -8.17 13.12
CA HIS A 17 3.79 -8.62 11.72
C HIS A 17 4.17 -7.53 10.71
N CYS A 18 4.41 -6.28 11.15
CA CYS A 18 4.64 -5.15 10.26
C CYS A 18 5.88 -5.33 9.39
N ILE A 19 5.68 -5.48 8.07
CA ILE A 19 6.75 -5.66 7.08
C ILE A 19 7.60 -4.41 6.89
N PHE A 20 7.07 -3.23 7.22
CA PHE A 20 7.73 -1.94 7.01
C PHE A 20 8.46 -1.45 8.27
N ASN A 21 8.28 -2.13 9.40
CA ASN A 21 8.82 -1.71 10.70
C ASN A 21 8.42 -0.27 11.07
N CYS A 22 7.19 0.12 10.76
CA CYS A 22 6.66 1.46 11.02
C CYS A 22 6.46 1.74 12.51
N HIS A 23 6.63 2.97 12.93
CA HIS A 23 6.54 3.39 14.32
C HIS A 23 6.09 4.87 14.42
N ARG A 24 5.85 5.36 15.65
CA ARG A 24 5.29 6.71 15.89
C ARG A 24 6.16 7.86 15.39
N ARG A 25 7.48 7.68 15.29
CA ARG A 25 8.48 8.69 14.87
C ARG A 25 8.98 8.48 13.44
N GLY A 26 8.12 8.04 12.55
CA GLY A 26 8.48 7.84 11.15
C GLY A 26 8.60 9.16 10.36
N SER A 27 8.93 9.04 9.08
CA SER A 27 9.02 10.14 8.11
C SER A 27 7.84 10.12 7.15
N ASP A 28 7.50 11.29 6.62
CA ASP A 28 6.45 11.49 5.63
C ASP A 28 7.05 11.75 4.25
N MET A 29 6.34 11.34 3.21
CA MET A 29 6.65 11.68 1.83
C MET A 29 6.39 13.17 1.59
N SER A 30 7.34 13.86 0.96
CA SER A 30 7.15 15.25 0.58
C SER A 30 6.16 15.39 -0.58
N ALA A 31 5.54 16.57 -0.71
CA ALA A 31 4.68 16.87 -1.85
C ALA A 31 5.44 16.80 -3.19
N GLU A 32 6.71 17.16 -3.20
CA GLU A 32 7.58 17.06 -4.38
C GLU A 32 7.82 15.59 -4.77
N THR A 33 8.19 14.74 -3.81
CA THR A 33 8.37 13.31 -4.05
C THR A 33 7.06 12.69 -4.56
N PHE A 34 5.92 13.04 -3.93
CA PHE A 34 4.63 12.52 -4.36
C PHE A 34 4.27 12.92 -5.78
N ARG A 35 4.56 14.16 -6.18
CA ARG A 35 4.36 14.60 -7.57
C ARG A 35 5.15 13.75 -8.57
N MET A 36 6.41 13.43 -8.27
CA MET A 36 7.22 12.54 -9.12
C MET A 36 6.66 11.12 -9.17
N VAL A 37 6.15 10.59 -8.05
CA VAL A 37 5.45 9.29 -8.01
C VAL A 37 4.22 9.30 -8.91
N LEU A 38 3.43 10.37 -8.87
CA LEU A 38 2.22 10.49 -9.68
C LEU A 38 2.54 10.58 -11.18
N GLU A 39 3.59 11.31 -11.57
CA GLU A 39 4.03 11.34 -12.96
C GLU A 39 4.51 9.96 -13.44
N LEU A 40 5.27 9.24 -12.62
CA LEU A 40 5.64 7.85 -12.92
C LEU A 40 4.41 6.97 -13.12
N ALA A 41 3.41 7.04 -12.22
CA ALA A 41 2.19 6.26 -12.32
C ALA A 41 1.38 6.57 -13.59
N LYS A 42 1.34 7.84 -14.01
CA LYS A 42 0.70 8.25 -15.27
C LYS A 42 1.42 7.68 -16.49
N CYS A 43 2.75 7.86 -16.58
CA CYS A 43 3.55 7.36 -17.69
C CYS A 43 3.40 5.85 -17.89
N GLU A 44 3.29 5.10 -16.79
CA GLU A 44 3.18 3.65 -16.79
C GLU A 44 1.72 3.14 -16.82
N SER A 45 0.73 4.03 -16.90
CA SER A 45 -0.71 3.69 -16.81
C SER A 45 -1.02 2.75 -15.65
N SER A 46 -0.39 3.02 -14.49
CA SER A 46 -0.39 2.13 -13.35
C SER A 46 -1.47 2.46 -12.33
N LEU A 47 -2.05 1.41 -11.75
CA LEU A 47 -2.80 1.54 -10.50
C LEU A 47 -1.87 1.99 -9.37
N ILE A 48 -2.37 2.80 -8.45
CA ILE A 48 -1.64 3.11 -7.23
C ILE A 48 -2.40 2.69 -5.97
N THR A 49 -1.66 2.16 -5.01
CA THR A 49 -2.14 1.89 -3.66
C THR A 49 -1.44 2.81 -2.69
N LEU A 50 -2.16 3.74 -2.10
CA LEU A 50 -1.65 4.61 -1.04
C LEU A 50 -1.68 3.86 0.30
N GLY A 51 -0.54 3.79 0.96
CA GLY A 51 -0.43 3.10 2.23
C GLY A 51 0.75 3.61 3.05
N GLY A 52 1.31 2.74 3.89
CA GLY A 52 2.48 3.16 4.65
C GLY A 52 2.60 2.47 5.99
N GLY A 53 2.91 3.25 7.04
CA GLY A 53 2.58 2.90 8.40
C GLY A 53 1.08 3.02 8.58
N GLU A 54 0.62 4.23 8.89
CA GLU A 54 -0.79 4.58 8.80
C GLU A 54 -0.94 5.84 7.95
N PRO A 55 -1.46 5.73 6.72
CA PRO A 55 -1.52 6.86 5.79
C PRO A 55 -2.42 8.00 6.28
N THR A 56 -3.42 7.71 7.13
CA THR A 56 -4.29 8.74 7.71
C THR A 56 -3.58 9.67 8.70
N LEU A 57 -2.35 9.34 9.09
CA LEU A 57 -1.49 10.24 9.88
C LEU A 57 -0.69 11.22 9.00
N HIS A 58 -0.71 11.04 7.68
CA HIS A 58 0.00 11.95 6.77
C HIS A 58 -0.78 13.26 6.61
N PRO A 59 -0.18 14.44 6.87
CA PRO A 59 -0.90 15.71 6.88
C PRO A 59 -1.48 16.09 5.51
N LEU A 60 -0.90 15.59 4.42
CA LEU A 60 -1.33 15.86 3.05
C LEU A 60 -2.11 14.68 2.42
N LEU A 61 -2.59 13.72 3.21
CA LEU A 61 -3.25 12.53 2.66
C LEU A 61 -4.37 12.88 1.68
N MET A 62 -5.29 13.73 2.09
CA MET A 62 -6.45 14.07 1.25
C MET A 62 -6.04 14.84 -0.02
N ASP A 63 -5.03 15.70 0.07
CA ASP A 63 -4.47 16.38 -1.09
C ASP A 63 -3.86 15.39 -2.08
N PHE A 64 -3.08 14.43 -1.60
CA PHE A 64 -2.49 13.38 -2.43
C PHE A 64 -3.54 12.46 -3.04
N LEU A 65 -4.56 12.10 -2.28
CA LEU A 65 -5.67 11.30 -2.76
C LEU A 65 -6.38 12.00 -3.93
N TRP A 66 -6.76 13.28 -3.77
CA TRP A 66 -7.42 14.04 -4.81
C TRP A 66 -6.54 14.31 -6.04
N GLN A 67 -5.24 14.54 -5.85
CA GLN A 67 -4.29 14.63 -6.95
C GLN A 67 -4.22 13.32 -7.73
N SER A 68 -4.20 12.18 -7.04
CA SER A 68 -4.17 10.85 -7.67
C SER A 68 -5.45 10.56 -8.46
N ILE A 69 -6.61 10.81 -7.88
CA ILE A 69 -7.91 10.61 -8.56
C ILE A 69 -7.97 11.40 -9.85
N ARG A 70 -7.60 12.70 -9.80
CA ARG A 70 -7.57 13.54 -11.01
C ARG A 70 -6.49 13.11 -11.99
N GLY A 71 -5.30 12.82 -11.49
CA GLY A 71 -4.14 12.47 -12.32
C GLY A 71 -4.26 11.13 -13.04
N LEU A 72 -5.03 10.18 -12.49
CA LEU A 72 -5.24 8.84 -13.04
C LEU A 72 -6.66 8.60 -13.54
N ALA A 73 -7.39 9.68 -13.87
CA ALA A 73 -8.78 9.58 -14.34
C ALA A 73 -8.90 8.77 -15.64
N GLU A 74 -7.97 8.93 -16.58
CA GLU A 74 -7.91 8.15 -17.82
C GLU A 74 -7.65 6.66 -17.55
N VAL A 75 -6.71 6.36 -16.66
CA VAL A 75 -6.42 4.97 -16.24
C VAL A 75 -7.65 4.33 -15.59
N THR A 76 -8.38 5.07 -14.75
CA THR A 76 -9.64 4.64 -14.15
C THR A 76 -10.69 4.34 -15.22
N HIS A 77 -10.83 5.22 -16.21
CA HIS A 77 -11.76 5.02 -17.32
C HIS A 77 -11.44 3.76 -18.12
N ASP A 78 -10.17 3.58 -18.51
CA ASP A 78 -9.74 2.44 -19.36
C ASP A 78 -9.87 1.09 -18.64
N LEU A 79 -9.68 1.09 -17.33
CA LEU A 79 -9.79 -0.14 -16.52
C LEU A 79 -11.24 -0.45 -16.11
N GLY A 80 -12.16 0.50 -16.18
CA GLY A 80 -13.54 0.36 -15.67
C GLY A 80 -13.61 0.15 -14.16
N MET A 81 -12.53 0.50 -13.43
CA MET A 81 -12.46 0.43 -11.97
C MET A 81 -11.53 1.52 -11.43
N PRO A 82 -11.63 1.93 -10.14
CA PRO A 82 -10.77 2.95 -9.58
C PRO A 82 -9.27 2.60 -9.69
N ALA A 83 -8.49 3.47 -10.34
CA ALA A 83 -7.03 3.34 -10.41
C ALA A 83 -6.33 3.69 -9.10
N VAL A 84 -7.02 4.30 -8.15
CA VAL A 84 -6.49 4.75 -6.86
C VAL A 84 -7.08 3.93 -5.74
N GLY A 85 -6.21 3.39 -4.90
CA GLY A 85 -6.61 2.66 -3.71
C GLY A 85 -5.90 3.13 -2.45
N LEU A 86 -6.44 2.75 -1.29
CA LEU A 86 -5.87 3.08 0.00
C LEU A 86 -6.04 1.94 1.00
N VAL A 87 -5.01 1.71 1.82
CA VAL A 87 -5.03 0.74 2.93
C VAL A 87 -4.79 1.47 4.23
N THR A 88 -5.70 1.33 5.20
CA THR A 88 -5.63 1.94 6.54
C THR A 88 -5.80 0.92 7.65
N ASN A 89 -5.26 1.22 8.83
CA ASN A 89 -5.57 0.47 10.05
C ASN A 89 -6.89 0.93 10.71
N GLY A 90 -7.50 2.00 10.19
CA GLY A 90 -8.80 2.51 10.64
C GLY A 90 -8.81 3.27 11.96
N SER A 91 -7.65 3.54 12.55
CA SER A 91 -7.54 4.19 13.87
C SER A 91 -7.94 5.67 13.88
N GLN A 92 -7.88 6.34 12.71
CA GLN A 92 -8.40 7.69 12.54
C GLN A 92 -9.84 7.59 12.03
N THR A 93 -10.76 7.43 12.95
CA THR A 93 -12.14 7.03 12.69
C THR A 93 -12.83 7.88 11.63
N GLU A 94 -12.83 9.20 11.75
CA GLU A 94 -13.56 10.06 10.83
C GLU A 94 -12.98 9.98 9.41
N THR A 95 -11.66 10.04 9.28
CA THR A 95 -10.99 9.88 7.97
C THR A 95 -11.26 8.49 7.39
N ALA A 96 -11.25 7.43 8.21
CA ALA A 96 -11.57 6.09 7.73
C ALA A 96 -13.01 5.98 7.21
N LEU A 97 -13.98 6.64 7.85
CA LEU A 97 -15.37 6.70 7.38
C LEU A 97 -15.51 7.46 6.06
N GLU A 98 -14.78 8.57 5.87
CA GLU A 98 -14.72 9.29 4.60
C GLU A 98 -14.18 8.42 3.47
N LEU A 99 -13.08 7.70 3.72
CA LEU A 99 -12.49 6.76 2.76
C LEU A 99 -13.46 5.63 2.40
N ALA A 100 -14.16 5.07 3.39
CA ALA A 100 -15.19 4.07 3.13
C ALA A 100 -16.34 4.62 2.28
N ALA A 101 -16.74 5.88 2.49
CA ALA A 101 -17.78 6.53 1.68
C ALA A 101 -17.34 6.72 0.23
N LEU A 102 -16.11 7.17 -0.02
CA LEU A 102 -15.55 7.30 -1.37
C LEU A 102 -15.45 5.95 -2.09
N ALA A 103 -15.05 4.90 -1.38
CA ALA A 103 -14.95 3.56 -1.94
C ALA A 103 -16.33 2.93 -2.21
N LYS A 104 -17.34 3.25 -1.40
CA LYS A 104 -18.73 2.80 -1.59
C LYS A 104 -19.36 3.31 -2.88
N VAL A 105 -18.95 4.49 -3.33
CA VAL A 105 -19.45 5.11 -4.57
C VAL A 105 -18.51 4.92 -5.75
N GLY A 106 -17.43 4.15 -5.58
CA GLY A 106 -16.53 3.78 -6.66
C GLY A 106 -15.52 4.85 -7.09
N VAL A 107 -15.28 5.87 -6.27
CA VAL A 107 -14.26 6.91 -6.55
C VAL A 107 -12.86 6.38 -6.33
N ILE A 108 -12.69 5.55 -5.30
CA ILE A 108 -11.46 4.83 -4.97
C ILE A 108 -11.79 3.39 -4.62
N TRP A 109 -10.79 2.53 -4.49
CA TRP A 109 -10.95 1.36 -3.65
C TRP A 109 -10.29 1.61 -2.29
N ALA A 110 -10.85 1.08 -1.21
CA ALA A 110 -10.27 1.22 0.11
C ALA A 110 -10.40 -0.05 0.93
N SER A 111 -9.39 -0.37 1.73
CA SER A 111 -9.44 -1.47 2.67
C SER A 111 -9.02 -1.06 4.07
N VAL A 112 -9.70 -1.63 5.07
CA VAL A 112 -9.31 -1.55 6.47
C VAL A 112 -8.70 -2.88 6.91
N SER A 113 -7.55 -2.82 7.59
CA SER A 113 -6.90 -4.02 8.13
C SER A 113 -7.62 -4.52 9.37
N ARG A 114 -7.86 -5.84 9.45
CA ARG A 114 -8.49 -6.50 10.59
C ARG A 114 -7.85 -7.86 10.86
N ASP A 115 -7.04 -7.93 11.88
CA ASP A 115 -6.43 -9.17 12.35
C ASP A 115 -6.08 -9.07 13.85
N GLU A 116 -5.50 -10.13 14.39
CA GLU A 116 -5.14 -10.26 15.81
C GLU A 116 -3.94 -9.40 16.24
N PHE A 117 -3.23 -8.77 15.28
CA PHE A 117 -2.03 -7.97 15.56
C PHE A 117 -2.30 -6.48 15.59
N HIS A 118 -3.47 -6.04 15.11
CA HIS A 118 -3.89 -4.65 15.14
C HIS A 118 -4.56 -4.31 16.46
N ASP A 119 -4.28 -3.11 16.97
CA ASP A 119 -5.00 -2.57 18.12
C ASP A 119 -6.51 -2.45 17.81
N PRO A 120 -7.40 -2.60 18.80
CA PRO A 120 -8.82 -2.39 18.59
C PRO A 120 -9.14 -0.99 18.08
N ILE A 121 -10.06 -0.89 17.13
CA ILE A 121 -10.60 0.36 16.59
C ILE A 121 -12.12 0.41 16.80
N GLU A 122 -12.73 1.57 16.52
CA GLU A 122 -14.17 1.72 16.65
C GLU A 122 -14.93 0.74 15.74
N PRO A 123 -15.90 0.00 16.26
CA PRO A 123 -16.66 -1.00 15.48
C PRO A 123 -17.37 -0.42 14.26
N ARG A 124 -17.79 0.87 14.31
CA ARG A 124 -18.45 1.55 13.18
C ARG A 124 -17.56 1.67 11.94
N VAL A 125 -16.22 1.68 12.11
CA VAL A 125 -15.29 1.67 10.99
C VAL A 125 -15.39 0.35 10.22
N PHE A 126 -15.36 -0.79 10.91
CA PHE A 126 -15.54 -2.08 10.25
C PHE A 126 -16.91 -2.19 9.57
N GLN A 127 -17.98 -1.70 10.22
CA GLN A 127 -19.31 -1.67 9.61
C GLN A 127 -19.33 -0.82 8.33
N ALA A 128 -18.64 0.33 8.33
CA ALA A 128 -18.54 1.19 7.15
C ALA A 128 -17.78 0.52 6.00
N PHE A 129 -16.80 -0.35 6.27
CA PHE A 129 -16.04 -1.10 5.29
C PHE A 129 -16.66 -2.44 4.85
N GLU A 130 -17.76 -2.86 5.46
CA GLU A 130 -18.51 -4.05 4.99
C GLU A 130 -19.01 -3.79 3.56
N PRO A 131 -18.56 -4.59 2.55
CA PRO A 131 -18.98 -4.39 1.18
C PRO A 131 -20.44 -4.75 0.99
N SER A 132 -21.14 -3.98 0.18
CA SER A 132 -22.49 -4.34 -0.28
C SER A 132 -22.41 -5.22 -1.55
N LYS A 133 -23.57 -5.75 -1.99
CA LYS A 133 -23.64 -6.51 -3.27
C LYS A 133 -23.69 -5.60 -4.51
N ARG A 134 -23.42 -4.31 -4.38
CA ARG A 134 -23.42 -3.36 -5.51
C ARG A 134 -22.17 -3.55 -6.35
N GLU A 135 -22.29 -3.43 -7.65
CA GLU A 135 -21.22 -3.63 -8.62
C GLU A 135 -20.03 -2.69 -8.42
N ASN A 136 -20.29 -1.45 -8.01
CA ASN A 136 -19.25 -0.40 -7.85
C ASN A 136 -18.90 -0.14 -6.38
N ASP A 137 -19.03 -1.13 -5.51
CA ASP A 137 -18.64 -1.03 -4.11
C ASP A 137 -17.24 -1.64 -3.92
N TYR A 138 -16.24 -0.78 -3.80
CA TYR A 138 -14.83 -1.16 -3.70
C TYR A 138 -14.29 -1.11 -2.27
N ARG A 139 -15.17 -1.23 -1.26
CA ARG A 139 -14.77 -1.36 0.14
C ARG A 139 -14.31 -2.79 0.44
N ARG A 140 -13.30 -2.92 1.30
CA ARG A 140 -12.78 -4.23 1.72
C ARG A 140 -12.38 -4.23 3.19
N ILE A 141 -12.60 -5.36 3.86
CA ILE A 141 -11.94 -5.67 5.13
C ILE A 141 -10.81 -6.64 4.80
N ASN A 142 -9.57 -6.16 4.94
CA ASN A 142 -8.40 -6.98 4.72
C ASN A 142 -8.09 -7.80 5.97
N ARG A 143 -8.26 -9.11 5.87
CA ARG A 143 -7.92 -10.06 6.93
C ARG A 143 -6.56 -10.65 6.62
N LEU A 144 -5.69 -10.68 7.61
CA LEU A 144 -4.37 -11.29 7.46
C LEU A 144 -4.53 -12.78 7.11
N ASN A 145 -3.99 -13.17 5.97
CA ASN A 145 -3.93 -14.57 5.53
C ASN A 145 -2.49 -15.05 5.32
N LEU A 146 -1.53 -14.14 5.43
CA LEU A 146 -0.11 -14.47 5.34
C LEU A 146 0.73 -13.40 6.06
N ILE A 147 1.88 -13.81 6.56
CA ILE A 147 2.89 -12.92 7.15
C ILE A 147 4.13 -12.97 6.28
N VAL A 148 4.58 -11.80 5.83
CA VAL A 148 5.82 -11.68 5.06
C VAL A 148 7.00 -11.61 6.04
N PRO A 149 8.05 -12.43 5.89
CA PRO A 149 9.20 -12.45 6.80
C PRO A 149 10.14 -11.26 6.57
N ALA A 150 9.62 -10.06 6.81
CA ALA A 150 10.33 -8.79 6.67
C ALA A 150 9.96 -7.83 7.81
N GLY A 151 10.72 -6.75 7.98
CA GLY A 151 10.49 -5.79 9.04
C GLY A 151 10.52 -6.41 10.43
N ARG A 152 9.46 -6.18 11.22
CA ARG A 152 9.35 -6.80 12.57
C ARG A 152 9.09 -8.30 12.52
N ALA A 153 8.42 -8.79 11.49
CA ALA A 153 8.11 -10.22 11.36
C ALA A 153 9.32 -11.09 10.90
N LYS A 154 10.46 -10.50 10.56
CA LYS A 154 11.62 -11.22 10.03
C LYS A 154 12.13 -12.36 10.93
N ASN A 155 11.91 -12.26 12.23
CA ASN A 155 12.41 -13.21 13.23
C ASN A 155 11.33 -14.21 13.71
N TRP A 156 10.14 -14.23 13.09
CA TRP A 156 9.04 -15.11 13.54
C TRP A 156 9.22 -16.59 13.18
N GLY A 157 10.32 -16.94 12.47
CA GLY A 157 10.70 -18.33 12.23
C GLY A 157 9.61 -19.14 11.51
N ASN A 158 9.08 -20.15 12.20
CA ASN A 158 8.14 -21.13 11.64
C ASN A 158 6.65 -20.72 11.75
N HIS A 159 6.31 -19.42 11.65
CA HIS A 159 4.92 -19.02 11.68
C HIS A 159 4.14 -19.67 10.51
N PRO A 160 2.97 -20.31 10.74
CA PRO A 160 2.28 -21.13 9.74
C PRO A 160 1.85 -20.32 8.50
N PHE A 161 1.66 -19.00 8.63
CA PHE A 161 1.29 -18.10 7.55
C PHE A 161 2.48 -17.34 6.95
N LEU A 162 3.73 -17.70 7.34
CA LEU A 162 4.92 -16.99 6.89
C LEU A 162 5.22 -17.35 5.43
N ARG A 163 4.99 -16.43 4.52
CA ARG A 163 5.29 -16.58 3.08
C ARG A 163 5.42 -15.23 2.40
N CYS A 164 5.94 -15.24 1.17
CA CYS A 164 6.04 -14.04 0.36
C CYS A 164 4.80 -13.88 -0.53
N ALA A 165 4.29 -12.64 -0.60
CA ALA A 165 3.32 -12.22 -1.60
C ALA A 165 3.81 -10.88 -2.16
N CYS A 166 4.28 -10.88 -3.39
CA CYS A 166 4.76 -9.68 -4.07
C CYS A 166 3.72 -9.24 -5.09
N ASP A 167 3.12 -8.07 -4.89
CA ASP A 167 2.04 -7.55 -5.74
C ASP A 167 2.52 -6.47 -6.72
N GLY A 168 3.79 -6.04 -6.63
CA GLY A 168 4.36 -5.02 -7.51
C GLY A 168 5.43 -4.15 -6.85
N PRO A 169 5.94 -3.16 -7.59
CA PRO A 169 6.92 -2.21 -7.08
C PRO A 169 6.41 -1.43 -5.87
N PHE A 170 7.33 -1.12 -4.98
CA PHE A 170 7.08 -0.45 -3.72
C PHE A 170 7.92 0.82 -3.63
N ILE A 171 7.28 1.96 -3.36
CA ILE A 171 7.93 3.27 -3.29
C ILE A 171 7.90 3.76 -1.84
N THR A 172 9.07 4.09 -1.30
CA THR A 172 9.25 4.62 0.07
C THR A 172 9.07 6.13 0.13
N PRO A 173 8.90 6.74 1.33
CA PRO A 173 8.69 8.18 1.47
C PRO A 173 9.84 9.05 0.93
N ASP A 174 11.06 8.53 0.86
CA ASP A 174 12.22 9.18 0.25
C ASP A 174 12.29 9.03 -1.27
N GLY A 175 11.28 8.42 -1.90
CA GLY A 175 11.21 8.20 -3.34
C GLY A 175 12.01 7.00 -3.85
N SER A 176 12.63 6.19 -2.98
CA SER A 176 13.31 4.96 -3.39
C SER A 176 12.30 3.92 -3.88
N ILE A 177 12.61 3.26 -4.98
CA ILE A 177 11.76 2.25 -5.63
C ILE A 177 12.38 0.88 -5.40
N TYR A 178 11.58 -0.05 -4.91
CA TYR A 178 11.96 -1.44 -4.65
C TYR A 178 11.07 -2.40 -5.44
N SER A 179 11.57 -3.60 -5.71
CA SER A 179 10.81 -4.65 -6.40
C SER A 179 9.57 -5.10 -5.63
N CYS A 180 9.56 -4.95 -4.30
CA CYS A 180 8.43 -5.31 -3.44
C CYS A 180 8.56 -4.69 -2.03
N GLY A 181 7.50 -4.82 -1.23
CA GLY A 181 7.45 -4.29 0.14
C GLY A 181 8.47 -4.84 1.12
N CYS A 182 9.10 -6.01 0.84
CA CYS A 182 10.20 -6.52 1.68
C CYS A 182 11.50 -5.71 1.52
N ARG A 183 11.61 -4.84 0.51
CA ARG A 183 12.70 -3.88 0.26
C ARG A 183 14.11 -4.50 0.17
N ARG A 184 14.21 -5.75 -0.29
CA ARG A 184 15.51 -6.40 -0.46
C ARG A 184 16.26 -5.95 -1.71
N ARG A 185 15.52 -5.57 -2.75
CA ARG A 185 16.11 -5.13 -4.02
C ARG A 185 15.63 -3.74 -4.38
N LYS A 186 16.54 -2.76 -4.33
CA LYS A 186 16.30 -1.42 -4.83
C LYS A 186 16.43 -1.42 -6.34
N LEU A 187 15.45 -0.82 -7.03
CA LEU A 187 15.42 -0.68 -8.49
C LEU A 187 15.92 0.68 -8.95
N GLY A 188 15.68 1.73 -8.16
CA GLY A 188 16.02 3.11 -8.49
C GLY A 188 15.35 4.09 -7.53
N SER A 189 15.11 5.29 -8.02
CA SER A 189 14.37 6.34 -7.28
C SER A 189 13.46 7.11 -8.24
N VAL A 190 12.36 7.65 -7.75
CA VAL A 190 11.51 8.58 -8.51
C VAL A 190 12.33 9.82 -8.89
N GLY A 191 12.13 10.33 -10.10
CA GLY A 191 12.94 11.45 -10.62
C GLY A 191 14.29 11.06 -11.21
N ASP A 192 14.68 9.79 -11.16
CA ASP A 192 15.81 9.28 -11.93
C ASP A 192 15.39 9.18 -13.40
N ALA A 193 15.94 10.05 -14.25
CA ALA A 193 15.61 10.11 -15.67
C ALA A 193 15.96 8.83 -16.44
N ALA A 194 16.84 7.99 -15.89
CA ALA A 194 17.22 6.70 -16.46
C ALA A 194 16.32 5.56 -15.99
N PHE A 195 15.43 5.82 -15.01
CA PHE A 195 14.57 4.78 -14.46
C PHE A 195 13.39 4.52 -15.39
N GLN A 196 13.24 3.28 -15.81
CA GLN A 196 12.05 2.74 -16.46
C GLN A 196 11.56 1.56 -15.62
N LEU A 197 10.26 1.50 -15.33
CA LEU A 197 9.65 0.31 -14.74
C LEU A 197 9.76 -0.81 -15.77
N VAL A 198 10.46 -1.87 -15.43
CA VAL A 198 10.57 -3.06 -16.28
C VAL A 198 9.25 -3.81 -16.22
N ASP A 199 8.65 -4.12 -17.37
CA ASP A 199 7.36 -4.80 -17.46
C ASP A 199 7.34 -6.14 -16.71
N ASP A 200 8.49 -6.77 -16.59
CA ASP A 200 8.65 -8.00 -15.82
C ASP A 200 9.52 -7.80 -14.57
N TRP A 201 9.04 -6.94 -13.65
CA TRP A 201 9.67 -6.74 -12.34
C TRP A 201 9.84 -8.07 -11.56
N ARG A 202 9.09 -9.13 -11.92
CA ARG A 202 9.18 -10.47 -11.32
C ARG A 202 10.42 -11.22 -11.81
N GLU A 203 10.84 -11.01 -13.05
CA GLU A 203 12.08 -11.57 -13.60
C GLU A 203 13.33 -11.05 -12.88
N LEU A 204 13.19 -9.91 -12.20
CA LEU A 204 14.30 -9.36 -11.38
C LEU A 204 14.64 -10.21 -10.15
N GLY A 205 13.94 -11.34 -9.95
CA GLY A 205 14.20 -12.29 -8.88
C GLY A 205 13.71 -11.82 -7.50
N CYS A 206 12.94 -12.67 -6.83
CA CYS A 206 12.65 -12.47 -5.42
C CYS A 206 13.80 -13.05 -4.59
N ALA A 207 14.52 -12.22 -3.83
CA ALA A 207 15.57 -12.68 -2.92
C ALA A 207 15.08 -13.71 -1.87
N MET A 208 13.75 -13.92 -1.76
CA MET A 208 13.13 -14.96 -0.93
C MET A 208 12.98 -16.29 -1.69
N ALA A 209 12.86 -16.26 -3.03
CA ALA A 209 12.79 -17.48 -3.83
C ALA A 209 14.14 -18.21 -3.87
N GLU A 210 15.25 -17.45 -3.88
CA GLU A 210 16.60 -18.02 -3.86
C GLU A 210 16.92 -18.80 -2.57
N THR A 211 16.31 -18.41 -1.43
CA THR A 211 16.46 -19.10 -0.16
C THR A 211 15.56 -20.33 -0.01
N ALA A 212 14.48 -20.43 -0.78
CA ALA A 212 13.58 -21.58 -0.76
C ALA A 212 14.11 -22.75 -1.61
N GLY A 213 14.85 -22.47 -2.68
CA GLY A 213 15.47 -23.47 -3.57
C GLY A 213 16.69 -24.19 -2.99
N SER A 214 17.27 -23.69 -1.88
CA SER A 214 18.44 -24.31 -1.22
C SER A 214 18.09 -25.26 -0.08
N ARG A 215 16.81 -25.59 0.11
CA ARG A 215 16.30 -26.56 1.12
C ARG A 215 15.51 -27.70 0.49
N ALA A 216 15.94 -28.18 -0.68
CA ALA A 216 15.47 -29.43 -1.26
C ALA A 216 16.55 -30.52 -1.08
#